data_6bd0ffce241ad5362595993b689b450b
#
_entry.id   6bd0ffce241ad5362595993b689b450b
#
_cell.length_a   1.000
_cell.length_b   1.000
_cell.length_c   1.000
_cell.angle_alpha   90.00
_cell.angle_beta   90.00
_cell.angle_gamma   90.00
#
_symmetry.space_group_name_H-M   'P 1'
#
loop_
_entity.id
_entity.type
_entity.pdbx_description
1 polymer ?
#
loop_
_entity_poly.entity_id
_entity_poly.type
_entity_poly.pdbx_seq_one_letter_code
_entity_poly.pdbx_strand_id
1 'polypeptide(L)'
;PFMKDPNGKTFKLSDVKSEYTILVFYAPDCGHCKKEIPRIKEVTDSLNLNGIDIKVFAVTTEFDKEEWIKFIKEKNTENWINVGDIQKDEEGNPMASSDWRDKYDIYSTPVVYLLDSNKKILAKRISYEQIVEIIALKEK
;
A
#
# COMPACT_ATOMS: atom_id res chain seq x y z
N PRO A 1 2.67 8.70 -9.48
CA PRO A 1 3.87 8.05 -10.00
C PRO A 1 3.60 6.65 -10.51
N PHE A 2 4.41 6.22 -11.46
CA PHE A 2 4.36 4.86 -12.00
C PHE A 2 5.18 3.94 -11.10
N MET A 3 4.62 2.78 -10.76
CA MET A 3 5.31 1.76 -10.00
C MET A 3 5.01 0.39 -10.60
N LYS A 4 5.87 -0.58 -10.34
CA LYS A 4 5.74 -1.91 -10.95
C LYS A 4 5.43 -2.96 -9.90
N ASP A 5 4.59 -3.95 -10.29
CA ASP A 5 4.34 -5.13 -9.46
C ASP A 5 5.52 -6.11 -9.60
N PRO A 6 5.51 -7.25 -8.86
CA PRO A 6 6.60 -8.22 -8.94
C PRO A 6 6.82 -8.82 -10.33
N ASN A 7 5.81 -8.78 -11.19
CA ASN A 7 5.90 -9.29 -12.56
C ASN A 7 6.28 -8.23 -13.59
N GLY A 8 6.54 -7.01 -13.14
CA GLY A 8 6.93 -5.90 -14.00
C GLY A 8 5.79 -5.11 -14.62
N LYS A 9 4.55 -5.43 -14.26
CA LYS A 9 3.39 -4.66 -14.73
C LYS A 9 3.33 -3.31 -14.04
N THR A 10 3.14 -2.26 -14.82
CA THR A 10 3.13 -0.88 -14.31
C THR A 10 1.74 -0.47 -13.84
N PHE A 11 1.69 0.17 -12.67
CA PHE A 11 0.45 0.70 -12.08
C PHE A 11 0.63 2.16 -11.70
N LYS A 12 -0.46 2.92 -11.82
CA LYS A 12 -0.57 4.28 -11.26
C LYS A 12 -1.65 4.27 -10.20
N LEU A 13 -1.42 4.98 -9.11
CA LEU A 13 -2.44 5.16 -8.08
C LEU A 13 -3.72 5.76 -8.67
N SER A 14 -3.60 6.74 -9.56
CA SER A 14 -4.74 7.41 -10.19
C SER A 14 -5.60 6.48 -11.06
N ASP A 15 -5.06 5.34 -11.50
CA ASP A 15 -5.78 4.36 -12.31
C ASP A 15 -6.62 3.39 -11.47
N VAL A 16 -6.46 3.38 -10.16
CA VAL A 16 -7.22 2.50 -9.26
C VAL A 16 -8.64 3.04 -9.12
N LYS A 17 -9.64 2.24 -9.51
CA LYS A 17 -11.05 2.62 -9.44
C LYS A 17 -11.70 1.95 -8.25
N SER A 18 -12.03 2.73 -7.23
CA SER A 18 -12.70 2.26 -6.02
C SER A 18 -13.28 3.44 -5.26
N GLU A 19 -14.25 3.15 -4.40
CA GLU A 19 -14.85 4.16 -3.51
C GLU A 19 -13.81 4.69 -2.52
N TYR A 20 -12.99 3.77 -1.98
CA TYR A 20 -11.88 4.11 -1.09
C TYR A 20 -10.62 3.38 -1.54
N THR A 21 -9.47 3.97 -1.28
CA THR A 21 -8.18 3.33 -1.51
C THR A 21 -7.32 3.49 -0.26
N ILE A 22 -6.76 2.38 0.19
CA ILE A 22 -5.72 2.40 1.22
C ILE A 22 -4.39 2.44 0.50
N LEU A 23 -3.61 3.49 0.75
CA LEU A 23 -2.24 3.61 0.26
C LEU A 23 -1.32 3.30 1.43
N VAL A 24 -0.63 2.18 1.37
CA VAL A 24 0.28 1.76 2.44
C VAL A 24 1.70 1.61 1.93
N PHE A 25 2.64 2.19 2.68
CA PHE A 25 4.07 2.03 2.43
C PHE A 25 4.63 1.12 3.52
N TYR A 26 5.33 0.06 3.13
CA TYR A 26 5.83 -0.93 4.07
C TYR A 26 7.17 -1.51 3.63
N ALA A 27 7.84 -2.16 4.57
CA ALA A 27 9.06 -2.93 4.32
C ALA A 27 8.85 -4.36 4.80
N PRO A 28 9.24 -5.38 4.00
CA PRO A 28 9.06 -6.78 4.42
C PRO A 28 9.80 -7.16 5.71
N ASP A 29 10.90 -6.50 6.02
CA ASP A 29 11.68 -6.76 7.23
C ASP A 29 11.28 -5.90 8.43
N CYS A 30 10.24 -5.09 8.30
CA CYS A 30 9.75 -4.19 9.34
C CYS A 30 8.86 -4.96 10.33
N GLY A 31 9.20 -4.94 11.60
CA GLY A 31 8.44 -5.64 12.64
C GLY A 31 7.01 -5.13 12.78
N HIS A 32 6.80 -3.82 12.74
CA HIS A 32 5.46 -3.23 12.79
C HIS A 32 4.63 -3.58 11.56
N CYS A 33 5.27 -3.64 10.39
CA CYS A 33 4.59 -4.02 9.14
C CYS A 33 4.08 -5.46 9.21
N LYS A 34 4.87 -6.36 9.76
CA LYS A 34 4.48 -7.77 9.93
C LYS A 34 3.25 -7.95 10.79
N LYS A 35 3.01 -7.01 11.71
CA LYS A 35 1.82 -7.01 12.58
C LYS A 35 0.65 -6.25 11.95
N GLU A 36 0.92 -5.09 11.38
CA GLU A 36 -0.11 -4.17 10.88
C GLU A 36 -0.74 -4.64 9.56
N ILE A 37 0.08 -5.16 8.63
CA ILE A 37 -0.41 -5.57 7.31
C ILE A 37 -1.51 -6.63 7.39
N PRO A 38 -1.37 -7.70 8.18
CA PRO A 38 -2.47 -8.67 8.31
C PRO A 38 -3.74 -8.06 8.88
N ARG A 39 -3.63 -7.08 9.77
CA ARG A 39 -4.80 -6.39 10.35
C ARG A 39 -5.51 -5.53 9.32
N ILE A 40 -4.74 -4.82 8.49
CA ILE A 40 -5.30 -4.04 7.37
C ILE A 40 -6.05 -4.97 6.42
N LYS A 41 -5.48 -6.15 6.13
CA LYS A 41 -6.14 -7.14 5.27
C LYS A 41 -7.48 -7.59 5.86
N GLU A 42 -7.51 -7.94 7.15
CA GLU A 42 -8.74 -8.35 7.82
C GLU A 42 -9.81 -7.25 7.73
N VAL A 43 -9.43 -6.01 7.99
CA VAL A 43 -10.33 -4.86 7.97
C VAL A 43 -10.88 -4.63 6.56
N THR A 44 -10.02 -4.59 5.55
CA THR A 44 -10.43 -4.31 4.17
C THR A 44 -11.27 -5.44 3.59
N ASP A 45 -10.93 -6.70 3.89
CA ASP A 45 -11.74 -7.84 3.47
C ASP A 45 -13.14 -7.79 4.10
N SER A 46 -13.22 -7.44 5.38
CA SER A 46 -14.50 -7.29 6.08
C SER A 46 -15.34 -6.17 5.48
N LEU A 47 -14.73 -5.03 5.18
CA LEU A 47 -15.44 -3.90 4.55
C LEU A 47 -15.96 -4.27 3.16
N ASN A 48 -15.17 -4.99 2.37
CA ASN A 48 -15.61 -5.47 1.05
C ASN A 48 -16.79 -6.44 1.16
N LEU A 49 -16.76 -7.33 2.14
CA LEU A 49 -17.88 -8.26 2.40
C LEU A 49 -19.16 -7.52 2.79
N ASN A 50 -19.04 -6.35 3.38
CA ASN A 50 -20.16 -5.52 3.78
C ASN A 50 -20.58 -4.51 2.72
N GLY A 51 -20.10 -4.68 1.49
CA GLY A 51 -20.53 -3.88 0.34
C GLY A 51 -19.78 -2.57 0.14
N ILE A 52 -18.70 -2.35 0.87
CA ILE A 52 -17.87 -1.15 0.69
C ILE A 52 -16.74 -1.47 -0.28
N ASP A 53 -16.65 -0.72 -1.38
CA ASP A 53 -15.60 -0.89 -2.39
C ASP A 53 -14.32 -0.21 -1.92
N ILE A 54 -13.41 -1.00 -1.38
CA ILE A 54 -12.11 -0.54 -0.88
C ILE A 54 -11.01 -1.40 -1.47
N LYS A 55 -9.98 -0.76 -2.01
CA LYS A 55 -8.82 -1.43 -2.56
C LYS A 55 -7.57 -0.99 -1.84
N VAL A 56 -6.56 -1.85 -1.83
CA VAL A 56 -5.28 -1.55 -1.18
C VAL A 56 -4.20 -1.44 -2.25
N PHE A 57 -3.52 -0.30 -2.24
CA PHE A 57 -2.36 -0.03 -3.08
C PHE A 57 -1.14 -0.05 -2.15
N ALA A 58 -0.40 -1.15 -2.18
CA ALA A 58 0.67 -1.41 -1.23
C ALA A 58 2.04 -1.23 -1.89
N VAL A 59 2.83 -0.31 -1.36
CA VAL A 59 4.13 0.07 -1.92
C VAL A 59 5.24 -0.43 -1.00
N THR A 60 6.12 -1.30 -1.52
CA THR A 60 7.30 -1.70 -0.78
C THR A 60 8.37 -0.60 -0.85
N THR A 61 9.02 -0.36 0.29
CA THR A 61 10.14 0.57 0.37
C THR A 61 11.49 -0.11 0.23
N GLU A 62 11.51 -1.45 0.16
CA GLU A 62 12.72 -2.26 0.07
C GLU A 62 13.04 -2.66 -1.37
N PHE A 63 14.32 -2.94 -1.63
CA PHE A 63 14.80 -3.28 -2.96
C PHE A 63 15.01 -4.78 -3.17
N ASP A 64 14.78 -5.62 -2.17
CA ASP A 64 14.92 -7.06 -2.26
C ASP A 64 13.62 -7.68 -2.76
N LYS A 65 13.62 -8.06 -4.04
CA LYS A 65 12.44 -8.61 -4.70
C LYS A 65 12.03 -9.97 -4.12
N GLU A 66 12.98 -10.81 -3.76
CA GLU A 66 12.68 -12.15 -3.20
C GLU A 66 11.97 -12.03 -1.86
N GLU A 67 12.46 -11.17 -0.97
CA GLU A 67 11.85 -10.91 0.33
C GLU A 67 10.46 -10.29 0.16
N TRP A 68 10.29 -9.44 -0.82
CA TRP A 68 9.01 -8.80 -1.13
C TRP A 68 7.96 -9.85 -1.55
N ILE A 69 8.30 -10.71 -2.51
CA ILE A 69 7.40 -11.77 -2.99
C ILE A 69 7.04 -12.72 -1.84
N LYS A 70 8.03 -13.10 -1.03
CA LYS A 70 7.83 -13.95 0.14
C LYS A 70 6.84 -13.32 1.12
N PHE A 71 7.00 -12.04 1.40
CA PHE A 71 6.10 -11.30 2.30
C PHE A 71 4.67 -11.30 1.78
N ILE A 72 4.46 -11.02 0.48
CA ILE A 72 3.14 -11.03 -0.14
C ILE A 72 2.46 -12.39 0.06
N LYS A 73 3.18 -13.48 -0.15
CA LYS A 73 2.65 -14.83 0.01
C LYS A 73 2.34 -15.15 1.47
N GLU A 74 3.26 -14.83 2.37
CA GLU A 74 3.10 -15.10 3.80
C GLU A 74 1.92 -14.35 4.42
N LYS A 75 1.66 -13.12 3.96
CA LYS A 75 0.58 -12.27 4.48
C LYS A 75 -0.72 -12.41 3.69
N ASN A 76 -0.75 -13.26 2.67
CA ASN A 76 -1.92 -13.49 1.82
C ASN A 76 -2.47 -12.21 1.18
N THR A 77 -1.56 -11.33 0.74
CA THR A 77 -1.94 -10.05 0.13
C THR A 77 -1.79 -10.05 -1.39
N GLU A 78 -1.83 -11.22 -2.02
CA GLU A 78 -1.68 -11.35 -3.48
C GLU A 78 -2.78 -10.61 -4.24
N ASN A 79 -3.96 -10.45 -3.65
CA ASN A 79 -5.08 -9.75 -4.27
C ASN A 79 -5.01 -8.22 -4.12
N TRP A 80 -4.05 -7.71 -3.38
CA TRP A 80 -3.78 -6.27 -3.33
C TRP A 80 -3.01 -5.85 -4.57
N ILE A 81 -3.01 -4.54 -4.87
CA ILE A 81 -2.11 -3.98 -5.87
C ILE A 81 -0.76 -3.77 -5.17
N ASN A 82 0.17 -4.70 -5.38
CA ASN A 82 1.49 -4.69 -4.75
C ASN A 82 2.51 -4.15 -5.73
N VAL A 83 3.13 -3.03 -5.39
CA VAL A 83 4.06 -2.33 -6.27
C VAL A 83 5.32 -1.91 -5.53
N GLY A 84 6.37 -1.65 -6.29
CA GLY A 84 7.60 -1.12 -5.78
C GLY A 84 8.19 -0.14 -6.78
N ASP A 85 8.88 0.87 -6.25
CA ASP A 85 9.54 1.88 -7.04
C ASP A 85 11.01 1.51 -7.18
N ILE A 86 11.24 0.31 -7.72
CA ILE A 86 12.58 -0.28 -7.81
C ILE A 86 13.06 -0.24 -9.25
N GLN A 87 14.13 0.51 -9.47
CA GLN A 87 14.86 0.52 -10.73
C GLN A 87 16.33 0.17 -10.46
N LYS A 88 17.07 -0.06 -11.51
CA LYS A 88 18.52 -0.25 -11.41
C LYS A 88 19.20 0.94 -12.09
N ASP A 89 20.28 1.43 -11.47
CA ASP A 89 21.13 2.43 -12.09
C ASP A 89 22.00 1.79 -13.19
N GLU A 90 22.85 2.59 -13.84
CA GLU A 90 23.72 2.10 -14.92
C GLU A 90 24.68 1.00 -14.47
N GLU A 91 25.00 0.96 -13.18
CA GLU A 91 25.89 -0.04 -12.58
C GLU A 91 25.15 -1.28 -12.08
N GLY A 92 23.82 -1.30 -12.22
CA GLY A 92 23.01 -2.43 -11.80
C GLY A 92 22.57 -2.40 -10.34
N ASN A 93 22.81 -1.31 -9.62
CA ASN A 93 22.42 -1.17 -8.23
C ASN A 93 20.96 -0.74 -8.11
N PRO A 94 20.21 -1.28 -7.13
CA PRO A 94 18.83 -0.86 -6.92
C PRO A 94 18.74 0.62 -6.52
N MET A 95 17.74 1.31 -7.08
CA MET A 95 17.48 2.70 -6.73
C MET A 95 15.99 3.01 -6.88
N ALA A 96 15.53 4.04 -6.18
CA ALA A 96 14.16 4.53 -6.34
C ALA A 96 14.04 5.28 -7.65
N SER A 97 12.94 5.06 -8.38
CA SER A 97 12.70 5.70 -9.68
C SER A 97 11.91 6.99 -9.59
N SER A 98 11.36 7.31 -8.42
CA SER A 98 10.56 8.51 -8.21
C SER A 98 10.84 9.12 -6.85
N ASP A 99 10.31 10.31 -6.62
CA ASP A 99 10.50 11.08 -5.38
C ASP A 99 9.38 10.87 -4.36
N TRP A 100 8.64 9.76 -4.47
CA TRP A 100 7.49 9.51 -3.60
C TRP A 100 7.85 9.51 -2.12
N ARG A 101 9.08 9.13 -1.75
CA ARG A 101 9.52 9.13 -0.35
C ARG A 101 9.46 10.53 0.24
N ASP A 102 9.95 11.52 -0.48
CA ASP A 102 9.89 12.91 -0.05
C ASP A 102 8.47 13.47 -0.16
N LYS A 103 7.79 13.17 -1.26
CA LYS A 103 6.43 13.64 -1.53
C LYS A 103 5.44 13.20 -0.45
N TYR A 104 5.54 11.95 0.00
CA TYR A 104 4.66 11.40 1.04
C TYR A 104 5.31 11.35 2.42
N ASP A 105 6.51 11.92 2.56
CA ASP A 105 7.22 11.99 3.84
C ASP A 105 7.43 10.62 4.47
N ILE A 106 7.93 9.66 3.67
CA ILE A 106 8.08 8.25 4.09
C ILE A 106 9.49 8.03 4.64
N TYR A 107 9.64 8.16 5.94
CA TYR A 107 10.92 7.94 6.64
C TYR A 107 10.85 6.78 7.65
N SER A 108 9.64 6.28 7.91
CA SER A 108 9.42 5.10 8.74
C SER A 108 8.23 4.31 8.21
N THR A 109 8.15 3.04 8.53
CA THR A 109 7.08 2.15 8.06
C THR A 109 6.42 1.43 9.23
N PRO A 110 5.16 1.00 9.10
CA PRO A 110 4.28 1.26 7.97
C PRO A 110 3.70 2.67 8.00
N VAL A 111 3.39 3.23 6.84
CA VAL A 111 2.65 4.50 6.73
C VAL A 111 1.39 4.23 5.93
N VAL A 112 0.24 4.60 6.48
CA VAL A 112 -1.06 4.29 5.90
C VAL A 112 -1.84 5.57 5.65
N TYR A 113 -2.32 5.72 4.42
CA TYR A 113 -3.20 6.81 4.01
C TYR A 113 -4.53 6.24 3.55
N LEU A 114 -5.62 6.92 3.90
CA LEU A 114 -6.95 6.60 3.37
C LEU A 114 -7.34 7.67 2.36
N LEU A 115 -7.71 7.24 1.16
CA LEU A 115 -8.05 8.12 0.04
C LEU A 115 -9.51 7.91 -0.36
N ASP A 116 -10.15 8.97 -0.87
CA ASP A 116 -11.51 8.88 -1.42
C ASP A 116 -11.48 8.43 -2.89
N SER A 117 -12.65 8.42 -3.54
CA SER A 117 -12.78 7.99 -4.94
C SER A 117 -12.00 8.88 -5.92
N ASN A 118 -11.71 10.11 -5.53
CA ASN A 118 -10.92 11.06 -6.33
C ASN A 118 -9.44 11.07 -5.93
N LYS A 119 -9.03 10.13 -5.09
CA LYS A 119 -7.67 10.02 -4.56
C LYS A 119 -7.26 11.19 -3.65
N LYS A 120 -8.24 11.88 -3.09
CA LYS A 120 -7.97 12.89 -2.06
C LYS A 120 -7.72 12.20 -0.74
N ILE A 121 -6.78 12.70 0.02
CA ILE A 121 -6.41 12.13 1.31
C ILE A 121 -7.49 12.49 2.34
N LEU A 122 -8.16 11.45 2.86
CA LEU A 122 -9.13 11.59 3.95
C LEU A 122 -8.44 11.53 5.31
N ALA A 123 -7.38 10.73 5.41
CA ALA A 123 -6.64 10.58 6.65
C ALA A 123 -5.20 10.14 6.36
N LYS A 124 -4.27 10.60 7.22
CA LYS A 124 -2.83 10.32 7.10
C LYS A 124 -2.34 9.58 8.34
N ARG A 125 -1.40 8.66 8.14
CA ARG A 125 -0.68 7.98 9.21
C ARG A 125 -1.61 7.34 10.23
N ILE A 126 -2.61 6.63 9.72
CA ILE A 126 -3.64 6.01 10.55
C ILE A 126 -3.33 4.53 10.79
N SER A 127 -3.95 3.97 11.82
CA SER A 127 -3.93 2.54 12.11
C SER A 127 -5.09 1.83 11.43
N TYR A 128 -5.07 0.49 11.41
CA TYR A 128 -6.18 -0.29 10.86
C TYR A 128 -7.50 0.00 11.60
N GLU A 129 -7.44 0.28 12.89
CA GLU A 129 -8.64 0.59 13.68
C GLU A 129 -9.29 1.89 13.22
N GLN A 130 -8.48 2.89 12.92
CA GLN A 130 -8.96 4.19 12.45
C GLN A 130 -9.58 4.11 11.06
N ILE A 131 -9.15 3.16 10.23
CA ILE A 131 -9.77 2.93 8.91
C ILE A 131 -11.26 2.65 9.08
N VAL A 132 -11.61 1.75 9.97
CA VAL A 132 -13.00 1.37 10.24
C VAL A 132 -13.80 2.56 10.74
N GLU A 133 -13.24 3.31 11.70
CA GLU A 133 -13.91 4.47 12.29
C GLU A 133 -14.23 5.57 11.27
N ILE A 134 -13.24 5.89 10.42
CA ILE A 134 -13.38 6.95 9.43
C ILE A 134 -14.41 6.56 8.36
N ILE A 135 -14.34 5.32 7.87
CA ILE A 135 -15.29 4.84 6.86
C ILE A 135 -16.70 4.79 7.42
N ALA A 136 -16.88 4.36 8.67
CA ALA A 136 -18.18 4.37 9.33
C ALA A 136 -18.80 5.77 9.38
N LEU A 137 -17.97 6.79 9.64
CA LEU A 137 -18.43 8.19 9.63
C LEU A 137 -18.82 8.68 8.24
N LYS A 138 -18.10 8.24 7.20
CA LYS A 138 -18.37 8.66 5.82
C LYS A 138 -19.61 7.98 5.24
N GLU A 139 -19.94 6.78 5.71
CA GLU A 139 -21.06 5.99 5.20
C GLU A 139 -22.38 6.28 5.90
N LYS A 140 -22.41 7.21 6.85
CA LYS A 140 -23.64 7.66 7.50
C LYS A 140 -24.48 8.55 6.59
#